data_515e74eabccd6ffa505644d48a32d0d8
#
_entry.id   515e74eabccd6ffa505644d48a32d0d8
#
_cell.length_a   1.000
_cell.length_b   1.000
_cell.length_c   1.000
_cell.angle_alpha   90.00
_cell.angle_beta   90.00
_cell.angle_gamma   90.00
#
_symmetry.space_group_name_H-M   'P 1'
#
loop_
_entity.id
_entity.type
_entity.pdbx_description
1 polymer ?
#
loop_
_entity_poly.entity_id
_entity_poly.type
_entity_poly.pdbx_seq_one_letter_code
_entity_poly.pdbx_strand_id
1 'polypeptide(L)'
;MKKNHSLLFLMFIAISKLAAQNDSANKISTMTFQNVKTESISVGGTEFYYRKLGAHNPGIPVIFLNHLAATMDNCDPRIMDGIAKEHQIICFDNRGVGATKGKTPETIAEMAIDARTFIHALGYEKVDLLGFSLGGFISQEILLQEPQLIRKAILTGTGPAGGEGIKNVTKITYIDIIRGLFSFKDAKTYLFFNRNENGKRSAKEFLNRLNERRENRDKKMKIVNLQRQLKAIHAWGLQAAQDLSIIKQPVLVANGDNDRMVPCSNTYDLSKRIANSEIIVYKDAGHGGIFQYNEQFVRSALSFLAK
;
A
#
# COMPACT_ATOMS: atom_id res chain seq x y z
N MET A 1 -6.30 -64.51 7.74
CA MET A 1 -5.33 -63.59 7.11
C MET A 1 -5.96 -62.37 6.42
N LYS A 2 -7.06 -61.76 6.92
CA LYS A 2 -7.72 -60.61 6.27
C LYS A 2 -7.66 -59.26 7.05
N LYS A 3 -7.01 -59.21 8.22
CA LYS A 3 -6.97 -57.97 9.06
C LYS A 3 -5.78 -57.03 8.78
N ASN A 4 -4.71 -57.46 8.12
CA ASN A 4 -3.50 -56.63 7.96
C ASN A 4 -3.52 -55.72 6.73
N HIS A 5 -4.37 -55.94 5.72
CA HIS A 5 -4.43 -55.06 4.52
C HIS A 5 -5.16 -53.75 4.78
N SER A 6 -6.12 -53.75 5.73
CA SER A 6 -6.87 -52.51 6.06
C SER A 6 -6.02 -51.48 6.84
N LEU A 7 -5.11 -51.99 7.69
CA LEU A 7 -4.22 -51.13 8.47
C LEU A 7 -3.13 -50.44 7.61
N LEU A 8 -2.58 -51.20 6.62
CA LEU A 8 -1.59 -50.69 5.68
C LEU A 8 -2.19 -49.63 4.74
N PHE A 9 -3.44 -49.79 4.33
CA PHE A 9 -4.15 -48.84 3.46
C PHE A 9 -4.47 -47.54 4.18
N LEU A 10 -4.88 -47.61 5.47
CA LEU A 10 -5.10 -46.41 6.31
C LEU A 10 -3.80 -45.68 6.61
N MET A 11 -2.69 -46.39 6.80
CA MET A 11 -1.38 -45.78 7.00
C MET A 11 -0.87 -45.05 5.74
N PHE A 12 -1.13 -45.62 4.54
CA PHE A 12 -0.77 -44.98 3.26
C PHE A 12 -1.58 -43.69 3.02
N ILE A 13 -2.88 -43.68 3.37
CA ILE A 13 -3.73 -42.46 3.28
C ILE A 13 -3.28 -41.39 4.29
N ALA A 14 -2.88 -41.79 5.48
CA ALA A 14 -2.37 -40.85 6.49
C ALA A 14 -1.04 -40.24 6.07
N ILE A 15 -0.12 -41.00 5.51
CA ILE A 15 1.18 -40.55 5.02
C ILE A 15 1.01 -39.63 3.80
N SER A 16 0.10 -39.98 2.87
CA SER A 16 -0.17 -39.11 1.71
C SER A 16 -0.84 -37.80 2.10
N LYS A 17 -1.70 -37.76 3.10
CA LYS A 17 -2.28 -36.53 3.65
C LYS A 17 -1.23 -35.66 4.37
N LEU A 18 -0.32 -36.27 5.13
CA LEU A 18 0.76 -35.56 5.84
C LEU A 18 1.78 -35.00 4.83
N ALA A 19 2.11 -35.73 3.77
CA ALA A 19 2.98 -35.27 2.68
C ALA A 19 2.33 -34.09 1.92
N ALA A 20 1.03 -34.17 1.61
CA ALA A 20 0.29 -33.08 0.96
C ALA A 20 0.13 -31.83 1.85
N GLN A 21 0.00 -32.03 3.17
CA GLN A 21 0.01 -30.91 4.13
C GLN A 21 1.40 -30.26 4.26
N ASN A 22 2.46 -31.06 4.26
CA ASN A 22 3.83 -30.54 4.29
C ASN A 22 4.21 -29.84 2.98
N ASP A 23 3.77 -30.32 1.81
CA ASP A 23 3.99 -29.65 0.53
C ASP A 23 3.20 -28.34 0.43
N SER A 24 1.97 -28.28 0.94
CA SER A 24 1.21 -27.04 1.00
C SER A 24 1.80 -26.05 2.02
N ALA A 25 2.23 -26.50 3.19
CA ALA A 25 2.89 -25.68 4.19
C ALA A 25 4.25 -25.13 3.68
N ASN A 26 5.04 -25.95 2.99
CA ASN A 26 6.29 -25.52 2.35
C ASN A 26 6.05 -24.54 1.19
N LYS A 27 5.00 -24.74 0.40
CA LYS A 27 4.61 -23.80 -0.66
C LYS A 27 4.13 -22.46 -0.11
N ILE A 28 3.46 -22.44 1.04
CA ILE A 28 3.03 -21.24 1.75
C ILE A 28 4.24 -20.50 2.35
N SER A 29 5.22 -21.23 2.90
CA SER A 29 6.43 -20.64 3.50
C SER A 29 7.38 -20.02 2.46
N THR A 30 7.23 -20.32 1.18
CA THR A 30 8.05 -19.79 0.06
C THR A 30 7.36 -18.67 -0.71
N MET A 31 6.09 -18.36 -0.44
CA MET A 31 5.36 -17.30 -1.14
C MET A 31 5.73 -15.95 -0.57
N THR A 32 6.29 -15.09 -1.41
CA THR A 32 6.67 -13.71 -1.10
C THR A 32 6.03 -12.75 -2.11
N PHE A 33 6.10 -11.46 -1.84
CA PHE A 33 5.58 -10.46 -2.77
C PHE A 33 6.29 -10.47 -4.14
N GLN A 34 7.50 -11.00 -4.19
CA GLN A 34 8.27 -11.14 -5.42
C GLN A 34 7.71 -12.21 -6.37
N ASN A 35 7.11 -13.28 -5.84
CA ASN A 35 6.66 -14.44 -6.62
C ASN A 35 5.15 -14.69 -6.54
N VAL A 36 4.41 -13.93 -5.73
CA VAL A 36 2.96 -14.06 -5.63
C VAL A 36 2.27 -13.83 -6.98
N LYS A 37 1.24 -14.64 -7.26
CA LYS A 37 0.46 -14.53 -8.49
C LYS A 37 -0.35 -13.24 -8.50
N THR A 38 -0.41 -12.58 -9.65
CA THR A 38 -1.38 -11.52 -9.92
C THR A 38 -2.73 -12.16 -10.27
N GLU A 39 -3.77 -11.73 -9.56
CA GLU A 39 -5.16 -12.13 -9.74
C GLU A 39 -5.96 -10.95 -10.33
N SER A 40 -7.18 -11.22 -10.80
CA SER A 40 -8.09 -10.16 -11.24
C SER A 40 -9.52 -10.40 -10.78
N ILE A 41 -10.28 -9.31 -10.65
CA ILE A 41 -11.71 -9.32 -10.37
C ILE A 41 -12.42 -8.23 -11.17
N SER A 42 -13.54 -8.58 -11.81
CA SER A 42 -14.33 -7.64 -12.60
C SER A 42 -15.49 -7.13 -11.78
N VAL A 43 -15.59 -5.80 -11.64
CA VAL A 43 -16.67 -5.12 -10.93
C VAL A 43 -16.87 -3.71 -11.49
N GLY A 44 -18.11 -3.26 -11.58
CA GLY A 44 -18.45 -1.90 -12.06
C GLY A 44 -17.90 -1.59 -13.46
N GLY A 45 -17.78 -2.59 -14.33
CA GLY A 45 -17.22 -2.45 -15.67
C GLY A 45 -15.70 -2.29 -15.73
N THR A 46 -15.01 -2.46 -14.59
CA THR A 46 -13.54 -2.42 -14.48
C THR A 46 -13.02 -3.79 -14.03
N GLU A 47 -12.00 -4.30 -14.70
CA GLU A 47 -11.23 -5.47 -14.26
C GLU A 47 -10.03 -4.97 -13.46
N PHE A 48 -10.10 -5.14 -12.12
CA PHE A 48 -9.02 -4.78 -11.20
C PHE A 48 -8.04 -5.92 -11.07
N TYR A 49 -6.76 -5.62 -11.18
CA TYR A 49 -5.67 -6.55 -10.95
C TYR A 49 -5.08 -6.31 -9.57
N TYR A 50 -4.82 -7.40 -8.83
CA TYR A 50 -4.35 -7.34 -7.46
C TYR A 50 -3.41 -8.49 -7.10
N ARG A 51 -2.69 -8.33 -6.00
CA ARG A 51 -1.86 -9.38 -5.37
C ARG A 51 -2.23 -9.46 -3.90
N LYS A 52 -2.31 -10.69 -3.39
CA LYS A 52 -2.60 -10.95 -1.97
C LYS A 52 -1.59 -11.92 -1.36
N LEU A 53 -1.14 -11.63 -0.16
CA LEU A 53 -0.24 -12.44 0.65
C LEU A 53 -0.84 -12.70 2.01
N GLY A 54 -0.33 -13.73 2.71
CA GLY A 54 -0.78 -14.05 4.05
C GLY A 54 -2.24 -14.52 4.12
N ALA A 55 -2.78 -15.11 3.04
CA ALA A 55 -4.17 -15.57 2.99
C ALA A 55 -4.52 -16.66 4.03
N HIS A 56 -3.50 -17.29 4.63
CA HIS A 56 -3.65 -18.27 5.72
C HIS A 56 -3.81 -17.60 7.10
N ASN A 57 -3.48 -16.33 7.23
CA ASN A 57 -3.65 -15.61 8.49
C ASN A 57 -5.12 -15.31 8.71
N PRO A 58 -5.67 -15.63 9.89
CA PRO A 58 -7.06 -15.30 10.20
C PRO A 58 -7.22 -13.79 10.45
N GLY A 59 -8.44 -13.32 10.35
CA GLY A 59 -8.81 -11.97 10.75
C GLY A 59 -9.00 -11.01 9.58
N ILE A 60 -8.97 -9.72 9.91
CA ILE A 60 -9.30 -8.63 9.00
C ILE A 60 -8.11 -8.36 8.07
N PRO A 61 -8.31 -8.35 6.74
CA PRO A 61 -7.22 -8.10 5.80
C PRO A 61 -6.81 -6.64 5.78
N VAL A 62 -5.55 -6.39 5.44
CA VAL A 62 -4.99 -5.06 5.19
C VAL A 62 -5.04 -4.77 3.69
N ILE A 63 -5.67 -3.67 3.31
CA ILE A 63 -5.67 -3.17 1.93
C ILE A 63 -4.62 -2.09 1.81
N PHE A 64 -3.59 -2.34 0.99
CA PHE A 64 -2.55 -1.37 0.71
C PHE A 64 -2.93 -0.50 -0.50
N LEU A 65 -3.10 0.80 -0.24
CA LEU A 65 -3.38 1.84 -1.23
C LEU A 65 -2.08 2.58 -1.57
N ASN A 66 -1.67 2.46 -2.83
CA ASN A 66 -0.33 2.86 -3.26
C ASN A 66 -0.23 4.37 -3.60
N HIS A 67 0.99 4.84 -3.86
CA HIS A 67 1.32 6.23 -4.15
C HIS A 67 1.05 6.64 -5.60
N LEU A 68 1.25 7.92 -5.91
CA LEU A 68 1.24 8.49 -7.27
C LEU A 68 2.10 7.66 -8.23
N ALA A 69 1.55 7.34 -9.40
CA ALA A 69 2.19 6.62 -10.49
C ALA A 69 2.64 5.18 -10.17
N ALA A 70 2.21 4.64 -9.04
CA ALA A 70 2.59 3.30 -8.62
C ALA A 70 1.71 2.23 -9.24
N THR A 71 2.35 1.17 -9.71
CA THR A 71 1.75 -0.15 -9.92
C THR A 71 2.04 -1.03 -8.68
N MET A 72 1.51 -2.24 -8.65
CA MET A 72 1.83 -3.20 -7.59
C MET A 72 3.33 -3.52 -7.49
N ASP A 73 4.10 -3.40 -8.58
CA ASP A 73 5.56 -3.54 -8.55
C ASP A 73 6.28 -2.42 -7.78
N ASN A 74 5.57 -1.39 -7.35
CA ASN A 74 6.09 -0.30 -6.51
C ASN A 74 5.78 -0.49 -5.02
N CYS A 75 5.06 -1.53 -4.63
CA CYS A 75 4.92 -1.93 -3.23
C CYS A 75 6.25 -2.51 -2.73
N ASP A 76 6.79 -1.98 -1.65
CA ASP A 76 8.05 -2.49 -1.07
C ASP A 76 7.86 -3.93 -0.56
N PRO A 77 8.58 -4.93 -1.10
CA PRO A 77 8.41 -6.32 -0.67
C PRO A 77 8.71 -6.52 0.81
N ARG A 78 9.57 -5.73 1.45
CA ARG A 78 9.84 -5.85 2.89
C ARG A 78 8.63 -5.45 3.75
N ILE A 79 7.85 -4.45 3.29
CA ILE A 79 6.60 -4.07 3.97
C ILE A 79 5.53 -5.12 3.70
N MET A 80 5.36 -5.55 2.45
CA MET A 80 4.33 -6.53 2.08
C MET A 80 4.57 -7.87 2.76
N ASP A 81 5.78 -8.43 2.65
CA ASP A 81 6.16 -9.69 3.28
C ASP A 81 6.15 -9.59 4.81
N GLY A 82 6.55 -8.42 5.34
CA GLY A 82 6.57 -8.18 6.77
C GLY A 82 5.17 -8.23 7.41
N ILE A 83 4.20 -7.56 6.81
CA ILE A 83 2.80 -7.55 7.27
C ILE A 83 2.16 -8.92 7.01
N ALA A 84 2.50 -9.57 5.89
CA ALA A 84 1.96 -10.88 5.53
C ALA A 84 2.32 -12.01 6.51
N LYS A 85 3.26 -11.79 7.43
CA LYS A 85 3.57 -12.75 8.50
C LYS A 85 2.41 -12.97 9.48
N GLU A 86 1.60 -11.92 9.73
CA GLU A 86 0.55 -11.93 10.75
C GLU A 86 -0.83 -11.55 10.20
N HIS A 87 -0.89 -10.87 9.05
CA HIS A 87 -2.14 -10.43 8.42
C HIS A 87 -2.18 -10.80 6.94
N GLN A 88 -3.36 -11.05 6.42
CA GLN A 88 -3.55 -11.00 4.98
C GLN A 88 -3.35 -9.55 4.51
N ILE A 89 -2.51 -9.33 3.48
CA ILE A 89 -2.33 -8.03 2.86
C ILE A 89 -2.61 -8.12 1.36
N ILE A 90 -3.35 -7.12 0.86
CA ILE A 90 -3.79 -7.04 -0.53
C ILE A 90 -3.40 -5.66 -1.07
N CYS A 91 -2.74 -5.63 -2.22
CA CYS A 91 -2.59 -4.41 -3.01
C CYS A 91 -3.18 -4.59 -4.39
N PHE A 92 -3.61 -3.50 -5.00
CA PHE A 92 -4.21 -3.52 -6.34
C PHE A 92 -3.77 -2.30 -7.15
N ASP A 93 -3.86 -2.44 -8.48
CA ASP A 93 -3.67 -1.33 -9.40
C ASP A 93 -4.94 -0.48 -9.49
N ASN A 94 -4.82 0.81 -9.22
CA ASN A 94 -5.91 1.76 -9.43
C ASN A 94 -6.39 1.75 -10.88
N ARG A 95 -7.64 2.15 -11.14
CA ARG A 95 -8.19 2.25 -12.50
C ARG A 95 -7.29 3.09 -13.43
N GLY A 96 -6.91 2.51 -14.56
CA GLY A 96 -5.99 3.10 -15.53
C GLY A 96 -4.52 2.91 -15.22
N VAL A 97 -4.17 2.09 -14.22
CA VAL A 97 -2.80 1.81 -13.80
C VAL A 97 -2.46 0.34 -14.05
N GLY A 98 -1.22 0.04 -14.40
CA GLY A 98 -0.72 -1.31 -14.59
C GLY A 98 -1.55 -2.10 -15.61
N ALA A 99 -2.14 -3.20 -15.17
CA ALA A 99 -3.05 -4.04 -15.96
C ALA A 99 -4.51 -3.61 -15.84
N THR A 100 -4.90 -2.89 -14.77
CA THR A 100 -6.26 -2.37 -14.57
C THR A 100 -6.58 -1.30 -15.61
N LYS A 101 -7.48 -1.63 -16.51
CA LYS A 101 -7.86 -0.75 -17.61
C LYS A 101 -8.79 0.37 -17.14
N GLY A 102 -9.09 1.28 -18.05
CA GLY A 102 -10.04 2.38 -17.86
C GLY A 102 -9.36 3.73 -17.74
N LYS A 103 -10.18 4.74 -17.52
CA LYS A 103 -9.76 6.13 -17.36
C LYS A 103 -9.51 6.41 -15.88
N THR A 104 -8.26 6.74 -15.52
CA THR A 104 -7.92 7.15 -14.15
C THR A 104 -8.80 8.31 -13.70
N PRO A 105 -9.43 8.26 -12.52
CA PRO A 105 -10.20 9.37 -11.96
C PRO A 105 -9.35 10.63 -11.76
N GLU A 106 -10.01 11.80 -11.80
CA GLU A 106 -9.35 13.09 -11.59
C GLU A 106 -9.66 13.71 -10.21
N THR A 107 -10.31 12.92 -9.33
CA THR A 107 -10.59 13.29 -7.94
C THR A 107 -10.25 12.15 -6.99
N ILE A 108 -9.86 12.49 -5.76
CA ILE A 108 -9.60 11.51 -4.71
C ILE A 108 -10.89 10.76 -4.33
N ALA A 109 -12.02 11.46 -4.29
CA ALA A 109 -13.33 10.88 -3.99
C ALA A 109 -13.71 9.75 -4.98
N GLU A 110 -13.52 9.95 -6.29
CA GLU A 110 -13.76 8.91 -7.29
C GLU A 110 -12.80 7.73 -7.15
N MET A 111 -11.51 7.98 -6.79
CA MET A 111 -10.56 6.90 -6.53
C MET A 111 -10.96 6.10 -5.27
N ALA A 112 -11.56 6.75 -4.27
CA ALA A 112 -12.09 6.09 -3.08
C ALA A 112 -13.31 5.21 -3.41
N ILE A 113 -14.18 5.65 -4.32
CA ILE A 113 -15.29 4.83 -4.83
C ILE A 113 -14.76 3.57 -5.51
N ASP A 114 -13.75 3.71 -6.38
CA ASP A 114 -13.10 2.56 -7.03
C ASP A 114 -12.53 1.56 -6.01
N ALA A 115 -11.82 2.07 -5.00
CA ALA A 115 -11.20 1.23 -3.97
C ALA A 115 -12.27 0.49 -3.14
N ARG A 116 -13.35 1.16 -2.72
CA ARG A 116 -14.46 0.52 -2.00
C ARG A 116 -15.15 -0.54 -2.86
N THR A 117 -15.43 -0.21 -4.12
CA THR A 117 -16.03 -1.14 -5.09
C THR A 117 -15.17 -2.40 -5.24
N PHE A 118 -13.84 -2.27 -5.33
CA PHE A 118 -12.90 -3.38 -5.34
C PHE A 118 -12.95 -4.20 -4.05
N ILE A 119 -12.94 -3.56 -2.88
CA ILE A 119 -12.97 -4.23 -1.56
C ILE A 119 -14.26 -5.06 -1.41
N HIS A 120 -15.41 -4.48 -1.74
CA HIS A 120 -16.70 -5.18 -1.70
C HIS A 120 -16.78 -6.35 -2.69
N ALA A 121 -16.19 -6.19 -3.89
CA ALA A 121 -16.14 -7.27 -4.87
C ALA A 121 -15.32 -8.48 -4.38
N LEU A 122 -14.31 -8.26 -3.53
CA LEU A 122 -13.58 -9.34 -2.87
C LEU A 122 -14.35 -10.01 -1.72
N GLY A 123 -15.55 -9.51 -1.38
CA GLY A 123 -16.42 -10.07 -0.34
C GLY A 123 -16.06 -9.61 1.09
N TYR A 124 -15.25 -8.56 1.25
CA TYR A 124 -14.90 -8.07 2.57
C TYR A 124 -15.91 -7.03 3.08
N GLU A 125 -16.47 -7.29 4.24
CA GLU A 125 -17.35 -6.36 4.98
C GLU A 125 -16.56 -5.42 5.90
N LYS A 126 -15.32 -5.80 6.27
CA LYS A 126 -14.43 -5.03 7.12
C LYS A 126 -12.98 -5.25 6.74
N VAL A 127 -12.22 -4.16 6.64
CA VAL A 127 -10.79 -4.17 6.30
C VAL A 127 -10.00 -3.19 7.16
N ASP A 128 -8.69 -3.36 7.22
CA ASP A 128 -7.76 -2.33 7.64
C ASP A 128 -7.16 -1.64 6.40
N LEU A 129 -6.86 -0.36 6.50
CA LEU A 129 -6.22 0.39 5.42
C LEU A 129 -4.76 0.68 5.75
N LEU A 130 -3.90 0.52 4.77
CA LEU A 130 -2.54 1.07 4.76
C LEU A 130 -2.41 1.95 3.52
N GLY A 131 -2.48 3.27 3.69
CA GLY A 131 -2.38 4.24 2.61
C GLY A 131 -1.04 4.97 2.61
N PHE A 132 -0.31 4.95 1.49
CA PHE A 132 0.89 5.74 1.30
C PHE A 132 0.66 6.85 0.29
N SER A 133 0.96 8.11 0.69
CA SER A 133 0.86 9.29 -0.17
C SER A 133 -0.55 9.46 -0.75
N LEU A 134 -0.74 9.35 -2.07
CA LEU A 134 -2.04 9.31 -2.75
C LEU A 134 -2.98 8.29 -2.10
N GLY A 135 -2.47 7.10 -1.76
CA GLY A 135 -3.25 6.09 -1.05
C GLY A 135 -3.75 6.54 0.31
N GLY A 136 -3.01 7.42 0.99
CA GLY A 136 -3.45 8.03 2.24
C GLY A 136 -4.57 9.07 2.06
N PHE A 137 -4.59 9.81 0.95
CA PHE A 137 -5.73 10.69 0.60
C PHE A 137 -6.98 9.85 0.33
N ILE A 138 -6.84 8.77 -0.46
CA ILE A 138 -7.93 7.83 -0.75
C ILE A 138 -8.45 7.19 0.55
N SER A 139 -7.57 6.78 1.46
CA SER A 139 -7.93 6.20 2.76
C SER A 139 -8.79 7.16 3.59
N GLN A 140 -8.45 8.45 3.62
CA GLN A 140 -9.23 9.45 4.33
C GLN A 140 -10.64 9.61 3.74
N GLU A 141 -10.77 9.63 2.41
CA GLU A 141 -12.10 9.65 1.76
C GLU A 141 -12.92 8.40 2.11
N ILE A 142 -12.31 7.21 2.15
CA ILE A 142 -13.02 5.99 2.54
C ILE A 142 -13.47 6.06 4.00
N LEU A 143 -12.61 6.53 4.92
CA LEU A 143 -12.94 6.71 6.34
C LEU A 143 -14.11 7.67 6.55
N LEU A 144 -14.22 8.71 5.72
CA LEU A 144 -15.30 9.69 5.79
C LEU A 144 -16.60 9.21 5.14
N GLN A 145 -16.51 8.49 4.01
CA GLN A 145 -17.68 8.09 3.21
C GLN A 145 -18.29 6.75 3.67
N GLU A 146 -17.46 5.82 4.16
CA GLU A 146 -17.88 4.47 4.55
C GLU A 146 -17.13 3.98 5.80
N PRO A 147 -17.27 4.68 6.95
CA PRO A 147 -16.50 4.38 8.15
C PRO A 147 -16.69 2.95 8.67
N GLN A 148 -17.88 2.35 8.48
CA GLN A 148 -18.19 0.99 8.94
C GLN A 148 -17.34 -0.10 8.22
N LEU A 149 -16.86 0.18 7.02
CA LEU A 149 -15.99 -0.73 6.27
C LEU A 149 -14.60 -0.84 6.91
N ILE A 150 -14.17 0.17 7.67
CA ILE A 150 -12.80 0.28 8.16
C ILE A 150 -12.71 -0.01 9.65
N ARG A 151 -11.86 -0.98 10.04
CA ARG A 151 -11.51 -1.25 11.44
C ARG A 151 -10.42 -0.28 11.93
N LYS A 152 -9.31 -0.19 11.20
CA LYS A 152 -8.15 0.66 11.50
C LYS A 152 -7.56 1.24 10.22
N ALA A 153 -6.83 2.34 10.34
CA ALA A 153 -6.11 2.91 9.20
C ALA A 153 -4.68 3.30 9.57
N ILE A 154 -3.75 3.04 8.66
CA ILE A 154 -2.37 3.50 8.71
C ILE A 154 -2.18 4.49 7.56
N LEU A 155 -1.93 5.74 7.88
CA LEU A 155 -1.77 6.85 6.95
C LEU A 155 -0.32 7.29 6.92
N THR A 156 0.36 7.11 5.78
CA THR A 156 1.80 7.35 5.69
C THR A 156 2.16 8.32 4.57
N GLY A 157 3.08 9.26 4.81
CA GLY A 157 3.51 10.23 3.80
C GLY A 157 2.34 11.01 3.19
N THR A 158 1.33 11.36 3.96
CA THR A 158 0.07 11.92 3.48
C THR A 158 -0.39 13.10 4.35
N GLY A 159 -1.46 13.78 3.93
CA GLY A 159 -2.01 14.93 4.65
C GLY A 159 -3.50 15.11 4.38
N PRO A 160 -4.17 15.99 5.12
CA PRO A 160 -5.60 16.25 4.94
C PRO A 160 -5.90 17.03 3.66
N ALA A 161 -7.16 17.08 3.27
CA ALA A 161 -7.63 18.00 2.25
C ALA A 161 -7.25 19.45 2.63
N GLY A 162 -6.72 20.20 1.65
CA GLY A 162 -6.18 21.56 1.87
C GLY A 162 -4.87 21.60 2.65
N GLY A 163 -4.23 20.45 2.91
CA GLY A 163 -3.00 20.37 3.70
C GLY A 163 -1.82 21.13 3.09
N GLU A 164 -0.91 21.55 3.97
CA GLU A 164 0.25 22.36 3.61
C GLU A 164 1.09 21.71 2.51
N GLY A 165 1.43 22.46 1.48
CA GLY A 165 2.36 22.05 0.41
C GLY A 165 1.77 21.05 -0.60
N ILE A 166 0.67 20.36 -0.32
CA ILE A 166 0.11 19.30 -1.18
C ILE A 166 -0.19 19.81 -2.60
N LYS A 167 -0.72 21.02 -2.75
CA LYS A 167 -0.94 21.65 -4.06
C LYS A 167 0.33 21.77 -4.92
N ASN A 168 1.50 21.71 -4.32
CA ASN A 168 2.79 21.85 -4.99
C ASN A 168 3.37 20.49 -5.46
N VAL A 169 2.77 19.36 -5.11
CA VAL A 169 3.24 18.00 -5.47
C VAL A 169 3.47 17.88 -6.98
N THR A 170 2.57 18.43 -7.80
CA THR A 170 2.72 18.42 -9.26
C THR A 170 4.03 19.07 -9.70
N LYS A 171 4.34 20.26 -9.21
CA LYS A 171 5.59 20.97 -9.53
C LYS A 171 6.82 20.20 -9.08
N ILE A 172 6.81 19.68 -7.85
CA ILE A 172 7.91 18.90 -7.28
C ILE A 172 8.13 17.64 -8.13
N THR A 173 7.05 16.94 -8.50
CA THR A 173 7.11 15.71 -9.30
C THR A 173 7.77 15.95 -10.66
N TYR A 174 7.36 16.98 -11.41
CA TYR A 174 7.98 17.26 -12.70
C TYR A 174 9.44 17.66 -12.58
N ILE A 175 9.81 18.48 -11.60
CA ILE A 175 11.21 18.87 -11.36
C ILE A 175 12.07 17.62 -11.10
N ASP A 176 11.61 16.70 -10.25
CA ASP A 176 12.41 15.53 -9.88
C ASP A 176 12.37 14.42 -10.95
N ILE A 177 11.34 14.34 -11.79
CA ILE A 177 11.36 13.54 -13.03
C ILE A 177 12.45 14.05 -13.98
N ILE A 178 12.48 15.36 -14.24
CA ILE A 178 13.51 15.97 -15.09
C ILE A 178 14.90 15.73 -14.49
N ARG A 179 15.08 15.94 -13.19
CA ARG A 179 16.34 15.65 -12.50
C ARG A 179 16.77 14.19 -12.65
N GLY A 180 15.82 13.26 -12.51
CA GLY A 180 16.04 11.83 -12.71
C GLY A 180 16.57 11.53 -14.13
N LEU A 181 15.94 12.11 -15.15
CA LEU A 181 16.34 11.96 -16.54
C LEU A 181 17.80 12.43 -16.76
N PHE A 182 18.15 13.63 -16.30
CA PHE A 182 19.50 14.18 -16.47
C PHE A 182 20.58 13.45 -15.66
N SER A 183 20.19 12.81 -14.55
CA SER A 183 21.13 12.07 -13.68
C SER A 183 21.13 10.56 -13.91
N PHE A 184 20.34 10.07 -14.88
CA PHE A 184 20.14 8.64 -15.15
C PHE A 184 19.71 7.84 -13.92
N LYS A 185 18.83 8.45 -13.07
CA LYS A 185 18.29 7.85 -11.85
C LYS A 185 16.78 7.81 -11.88
N ASP A 186 16.18 6.83 -11.21
CA ASP A 186 14.75 6.81 -10.99
C ASP A 186 14.32 8.07 -10.19
N ALA A 187 13.24 8.71 -10.61
CA ALA A 187 12.71 9.92 -9.97
C ALA A 187 12.40 9.71 -8.47
N LYS A 188 12.05 8.49 -8.06
CA LYS A 188 11.82 8.13 -6.65
C LYS A 188 13.04 8.38 -5.76
N THR A 189 14.26 8.34 -6.32
CA THR A 189 15.48 8.73 -5.61
C THR A 189 15.37 10.13 -5.03
N TYR A 190 14.77 11.04 -5.77
CA TYR A 190 14.65 12.45 -5.41
C TYR A 190 13.32 12.79 -4.74
N LEU A 191 12.25 12.11 -5.14
CA LEU A 191 10.92 12.32 -4.59
C LEU A 191 10.79 11.77 -3.16
N PHE A 192 11.38 10.60 -2.88
CA PHE A 192 11.14 9.87 -1.64
C PHE A 192 12.23 10.02 -0.59
N PHE A 193 13.45 10.32 -1.01
CA PHE A 193 14.60 10.27 -0.10
C PHE A 193 15.34 11.60 -0.02
N ASN A 194 15.99 11.83 1.12
CA ASN A 194 16.86 12.97 1.32
C ASN A 194 18.07 12.90 0.39
N ARG A 195 18.70 14.07 0.11
CA ARG A 195 19.85 14.15 -0.81
C ARG A 195 21.18 13.90 -0.13
N ASN A 196 21.19 13.69 1.18
CA ASN A 196 22.39 13.32 1.94
C ASN A 196 22.77 11.84 1.69
N GLU A 197 23.87 11.39 2.24
CA GLU A 197 24.38 10.04 2.00
C GLU A 197 23.44 8.95 2.54
N ASN A 198 22.77 9.20 3.66
CA ASN A 198 21.78 8.29 4.23
C ASN A 198 20.59 8.11 3.26
N GLY A 199 20.01 9.20 2.79
CA GLY A 199 18.91 9.15 1.83
C GLY A 199 19.30 8.51 0.50
N LYS A 200 20.50 8.79 -0.04
CA LYS A 200 21.01 8.15 -1.26
C LYS A 200 21.16 6.64 -1.12
N ARG A 201 21.69 6.17 0.02
CA ARG A 201 21.81 4.74 0.34
C ARG A 201 20.43 4.10 0.41
N SER A 202 19.52 4.68 1.18
CA SER A 202 18.14 4.20 1.34
C SER A 202 17.38 4.14 0.02
N ALA A 203 17.57 5.14 -0.86
CA ALA A 203 17.02 5.14 -2.21
C ALA A 203 17.50 3.95 -3.04
N LYS A 204 18.83 3.69 -3.02
CA LYS A 204 19.43 2.55 -3.73
C LYS A 204 18.88 1.21 -3.22
N GLU A 205 18.81 1.04 -1.91
CA GLU A 205 18.28 -0.17 -1.29
C GLU A 205 16.80 -0.38 -1.64
N PHE A 206 15.97 0.65 -1.52
CA PHE A 206 14.56 0.60 -1.90
C PHE A 206 14.36 0.22 -3.38
N LEU A 207 15.06 0.89 -4.30
CA LEU A 207 14.97 0.61 -5.73
C LEU A 207 15.44 -0.81 -6.07
N ASN A 208 16.47 -1.32 -5.38
CA ASN A 208 16.90 -2.70 -5.53
C ASN A 208 15.77 -3.68 -5.11
N ARG A 209 15.11 -3.43 -3.97
CA ARG A 209 13.98 -4.25 -3.52
C ARG A 209 12.82 -4.27 -4.51
N LEU A 210 12.47 -3.13 -5.11
CA LEU A 210 11.43 -3.06 -6.14
C LEU A 210 11.78 -3.85 -7.42
N ASN A 211 13.07 -4.12 -7.65
CA ASN A 211 13.55 -4.90 -8.78
C ASN A 211 13.75 -6.39 -8.46
N GLU A 212 13.41 -6.85 -7.27
CA GLU A 212 13.52 -8.26 -6.90
C GLU A 212 12.51 -9.13 -7.66
N ARG A 213 11.31 -8.62 -7.93
CA ARG A 213 10.36 -9.29 -8.82
C ARG A 213 10.87 -9.23 -10.25
N ARG A 214 11.16 -10.38 -10.86
CA ARG A 214 11.72 -10.49 -12.22
C ARG A 214 10.69 -10.83 -13.27
N GLU A 215 9.68 -11.62 -12.90
CA GLU A 215 8.69 -12.16 -13.82
C GLU A 215 7.31 -11.53 -13.60
N ASN A 216 6.48 -11.54 -14.63
CA ASN A 216 5.11 -11.04 -14.60
C ASN A 216 5.01 -9.64 -13.97
N ARG A 217 5.91 -8.76 -14.39
CA ARG A 217 5.91 -7.37 -13.94
C ARG A 217 4.77 -6.58 -14.57
N ASP A 218 4.32 -5.58 -13.82
CA ASP A 218 3.23 -4.72 -14.24
C ASP A 218 3.66 -3.79 -15.37
N LYS A 219 2.72 -3.43 -16.23
CA LYS A 219 2.94 -2.40 -17.26
C LYS A 219 3.10 -1.04 -16.60
N LYS A 220 4.06 -0.27 -17.05
CA LYS A 220 4.26 1.11 -16.59
C LYS A 220 3.01 1.95 -16.84
N MET A 221 2.73 2.87 -15.93
CA MET A 221 1.64 3.84 -16.07
C MET A 221 1.84 4.72 -17.31
N LYS A 222 0.76 5.02 -18.02
CA LYS A 222 0.75 5.99 -19.12
C LYS A 222 0.82 7.42 -18.57
N ILE A 223 1.49 8.32 -19.31
CA ILE A 223 1.65 9.74 -18.93
C ILE A 223 0.29 10.43 -18.69
N VAL A 224 -0.72 10.15 -19.50
CA VAL A 224 -2.06 10.73 -19.33
C VAL A 224 -2.68 10.35 -17.97
N ASN A 225 -2.42 9.14 -17.46
CA ASN A 225 -2.94 8.68 -16.18
C ASN A 225 -2.16 9.30 -15.00
N LEU A 226 -0.84 9.49 -15.17
CA LEU A 226 -0.03 10.29 -14.24
C LEU A 226 -0.58 11.71 -14.11
N GLN A 227 -0.85 12.38 -15.24
CA GLN A 227 -1.41 13.74 -15.25
C GLN A 227 -2.77 13.81 -14.52
N ARG A 228 -3.63 12.79 -14.68
CA ARG A 228 -4.92 12.71 -13.97
C ARG A 228 -4.74 12.54 -12.48
N GLN A 229 -3.84 11.68 -12.03
CA GLN A 229 -3.54 11.55 -10.60
C GLN A 229 -2.95 12.85 -10.03
N LEU A 230 -2.06 13.52 -10.76
CA LEU A 230 -1.51 14.81 -10.35
C LEU A 230 -2.61 15.90 -10.26
N LYS A 231 -3.58 15.88 -11.18
CA LYS A 231 -4.75 16.77 -11.12
C LYS A 231 -5.59 16.51 -9.85
N ALA A 232 -5.83 15.23 -9.53
CA ALA A 232 -6.56 14.84 -8.32
C ALA A 232 -5.83 15.29 -7.05
N ILE A 233 -4.51 15.11 -6.97
CA ILE A 233 -3.68 15.55 -5.85
C ILE A 233 -3.68 17.08 -5.73
N HIS A 234 -3.56 17.78 -6.84
CA HIS A 234 -3.61 19.25 -6.84
C HIS A 234 -4.97 19.77 -6.34
N ALA A 235 -6.06 19.19 -6.82
CA ALA A 235 -7.40 19.52 -6.35
C ALA A 235 -7.57 19.21 -4.84
N TRP A 236 -7.05 18.08 -4.36
CA TRP A 236 -7.03 17.74 -2.92
C TRP A 236 -6.30 18.80 -2.11
N GLY A 237 -5.15 19.26 -2.57
CA GLY A 237 -4.36 20.30 -1.89
C GLY A 237 -4.97 21.70 -1.92
N LEU A 238 -5.98 21.94 -2.78
CA LEU A 238 -6.74 23.20 -2.85
C LEU A 238 -8.13 23.11 -2.19
N GLN A 239 -8.54 21.92 -1.80
CA GLN A 239 -9.86 21.66 -1.23
C GLN A 239 -9.98 22.31 0.15
N ALA A 240 -11.20 22.70 0.52
CA ALA A 240 -11.47 23.10 1.91
C ALA A 240 -11.21 21.95 2.88
N ALA A 241 -10.76 22.28 4.07
CA ALA A 241 -10.48 21.30 5.11
C ALA A 241 -11.77 20.52 5.48
N GLN A 242 -11.67 19.18 5.43
CA GLN A 242 -12.77 18.29 5.85
C GLN A 242 -12.79 18.15 7.37
N ASP A 243 -13.94 17.82 7.94
CA ASP A 243 -14.04 17.50 9.37
C ASP A 243 -13.54 16.08 9.64
N LEU A 244 -12.29 15.98 10.10
CA LEU A 244 -11.68 14.69 10.46
C LEU A 244 -12.02 14.24 11.89
N SER A 245 -12.69 15.07 12.70
CA SER A 245 -13.10 14.72 14.06
C SER A 245 -14.17 13.62 14.10
N ILE A 246 -14.85 13.42 12.98
CA ILE A 246 -15.87 12.35 12.82
C ILE A 246 -15.24 10.96 12.64
N ILE A 247 -13.95 10.87 12.31
CA ILE A 247 -13.23 9.59 12.21
C ILE A 247 -13.02 9.03 13.62
N LYS A 248 -13.67 7.91 13.92
CA LYS A 248 -13.62 7.24 15.23
C LYS A 248 -12.71 6.03 15.25
N GLN A 249 -12.33 5.53 14.07
CA GLN A 249 -11.41 4.41 13.92
C GLN A 249 -10.04 4.77 14.50
N PRO A 250 -9.31 3.81 15.08
CA PRO A 250 -7.90 4.00 15.38
C PRO A 250 -7.09 4.30 14.12
N VAL A 251 -6.25 5.33 14.17
CA VAL A 251 -5.41 5.74 13.04
C VAL A 251 -3.95 5.85 13.46
N LEU A 252 -3.04 5.19 12.75
CA LEU A 252 -1.61 5.41 12.87
C LEU A 252 -1.17 6.35 11.75
N VAL A 253 -0.59 7.50 12.10
CA VAL A 253 -0.04 8.46 11.13
C VAL A 253 1.47 8.42 11.17
N ALA A 254 2.13 8.23 10.01
CA ALA A 254 3.58 8.13 9.95
C ALA A 254 4.18 8.90 8.77
N ASN A 255 5.33 9.59 8.99
CA ASN A 255 6.03 10.31 7.92
C ASN A 255 7.51 10.50 8.24
N GLY A 256 8.31 10.91 7.24
CA GLY A 256 9.65 11.44 7.44
C GLY A 256 9.63 12.90 7.87
N ASP A 257 10.57 13.32 8.73
CA ASP A 257 10.68 14.69 9.23
C ASP A 257 11.06 15.71 8.14
N ASN A 258 11.65 15.24 7.04
CA ASN A 258 12.10 16.04 5.91
C ASN A 258 11.31 15.75 4.62
N ASP A 259 10.05 15.38 4.73
CA ASP A 259 9.19 15.15 3.56
C ASP A 259 8.94 16.47 2.80
N ARG A 260 9.44 16.53 1.55
CA ARG A 260 9.26 17.69 0.66
C ARG A 260 7.98 17.63 -0.16
N MET A 261 7.41 16.44 -0.36
CA MET A 261 6.20 16.25 -1.17
C MET A 261 4.96 16.57 -0.36
N VAL A 262 4.87 15.99 0.83
CA VAL A 262 3.79 16.22 1.80
C VAL A 262 4.44 16.55 3.14
N PRO A 263 4.70 17.84 3.43
CA PRO A 263 5.43 18.26 4.63
C PRO A 263 4.94 17.61 5.91
N CYS A 264 5.87 17.28 6.81
CA CYS A 264 5.59 16.57 8.05
C CYS A 264 4.61 17.32 8.98
N SER A 265 4.42 18.62 8.79
CA SER A 265 3.35 19.41 9.42
C SER A 265 1.96 18.82 9.20
N ASN A 266 1.70 18.21 8.03
CA ASN A 266 0.45 17.52 7.75
C ASN A 266 0.24 16.28 8.63
N THR A 267 1.32 15.59 8.99
CA THR A 267 1.27 14.44 9.92
C THR A 267 0.79 14.87 11.30
N TYR A 268 1.32 15.99 11.80
CA TYR A 268 0.86 16.58 13.07
C TYR A 268 -0.56 17.12 12.97
N ASP A 269 -0.96 17.72 11.83
CA ASP A 269 -2.33 18.20 11.62
C ASP A 269 -3.34 17.04 11.61
N LEU A 270 -3.04 15.96 10.89
CA LEU A 270 -3.86 14.75 10.91
C LEU A 270 -4.03 14.20 12.33
N SER A 271 -2.91 14.05 13.08
CA SER A 271 -2.95 13.52 14.44
C SER A 271 -3.70 14.43 15.40
N LYS A 272 -3.64 15.76 15.22
CA LYS A 272 -4.40 16.71 16.03
C LYS A 272 -5.89 16.65 15.77
N ARG A 273 -6.30 16.38 14.50
CA ARG A 273 -7.70 16.44 14.07
C ARG A 273 -8.42 15.09 14.18
N ILE A 274 -7.68 13.97 14.21
CA ILE A 274 -8.21 12.61 14.39
C ILE A 274 -7.99 12.22 15.85
N ALA A 275 -9.06 12.19 16.65
CA ALA A 275 -8.96 12.02 18.10
C ALA A 275 -8.31 10.69 18.54
N ASN A 276 -8.55 9.60 17.79
CA ASN A 276 -7.99 8.28 18.09
C ASN A 276 -6.78 7.99 17.19
N SER A 277 -5.73 8.82 17.29
CA SER A 277 -4.53 8.67 16.46
C SER A 277 -3.26 8.48 17.26
N GLU A 278 -2.36 7.64 16.70
CA GLU A 278 -0.97 7.49 17.10
C GLU A 278 -0.06 8.11 16.02
N ILE A 279 1.10 8.63 16.38
CA ILE A 279 2.01 9.30 15.46
C ILE A 279 3.42 8.71 15.50
N ILE A 280 4.04 8.56 14.33
CA ILE A 280 5.44 8.20 14.18
C ILE A 280 6.10 9.16 13.20
N VAL A 281 7.22 9.78 13.61
CA VAL A 281 8.04 10.63 12.74
C VAL A 281 9.44 10.03 12.63
N TYR A 282 9.83 9.66 11.42
CA TYR A 282 11.16 9.12 11.13
C TYR A 282 12.16 10.25 10.91
N LYS A 283 13.23 10.25 11.73
CA LYS A 283 14.30 11.26 11.64
C LYS A 283 15.14 11.05 10.38
N ASP A 284 15.61 12.16 9.81
CA ASP A 284 16.44 12.17 8.59
C ASP A 284 15.82 11.36 7.45
N ALA A 285 14.49 11.42 7.32
CA ALA A 285 13.75 10.72 6.29
C ALA A 285 12.90 11.68 5.45
N GLY A 286 12.85 11.44 4.15
CA GLY A 286 11.96 12.14 3.22
C GLY A 286 10.58 11.48 3.14
N HIS A 287 9.90 11.70 2.02
CA HIS A 287 8.56 11.16 1.74
C HIS A 287 8.48 9.62 1.89
N GLY A 288 9.55 8.92 1.51
CA GLY A 288 9.68 7.46 1.66
C GLY A 288 10.14 6.98 3.03
N GLY A 289 9.81 7.69 4.12
CA GLY A 289 10.26 7.36 5.47
C GLY A 289 9.97 5.90 5.87
N ILE A 290 8.79 5.38 5.51
CA ILE A 290 8.42 3.98 5.77
C ILE A 290 9.27 2.95 4.98
N PHE A 291 9.83 3.34 3.84
CA PHE A 291 10.71 2.48 3.03
C PHE A 291 12.15 2.54 3.53
N GLN A 292 12.59 3.71 4.02
CA GLN A 292 13.90 3.89 4.65
C GLN A 292 13.99 3.12 5.96
N TYR A 293 12.92 3.15 6.75
CA TYR A 293 12.81 2.49 8.05
C TYR A 293 11.85 1.29 8.01
N ASN A 294 11.89 0.49 6.94
CA ASN A 294 10.90 -0.55 6.65
C ASN A 294 10.72 -1.56 7.79
N GLU A 295 11.79 -2.03 8.44
CA GLU A 295 11.69 -2.97 9.56
C GLU A 295 11.02 -2.34 10.78
N GLN A 296 11.37 -1.10 11.12
CA GLN A 296 10.75 -0.37 12.22
C GLN A 296 9.28 -0.10 11.93
N PHE A 297 8.98 0.31 10.68
CA PHE A 297 7.61 0.54 10.25
C PHE A 297 6.76 -0.72 10.35
N VAL A 298 7.25 -1.86 9.85
CA VAL A 298 6.54 -3.15 9.93
C VAL A 298 6.24 -3.53 11.38
N ARG A 299 7.23 -3.45 12.29
CA ARG A 299 7.00 -3.71 13.72
C ARG A 299 5.91 -2.82 14.31
N SER A 300 5.96 -1.53 14.02
CA SER A 300 4.95 -0.57 14.51
C SER A 300 3.57 -0.82 13.91
N ALA A 301 3.49 -1.13 12.62
CA ALA A 301 2.25 -1.45 11.93
C ALA A 301 1.60 -2.73 12.51
N LEU A 302 2.36 -3.80 12.69
CA LEU A 302 1.87 -5.05 13.31
C LEU A 302 1.39 -4.81 14.75
N SER A 303 2.18 -4.10 15.57
CA SER A 303 1.76 -3.73 16.92
C SER A 303 0.47 -2.91 16.96
N PHE A 304 0.29 -1.97 16.01
CA PHE A 304 -0.92 -1.18 15.90
C PHE A 304 -2.12 -2.03 15.45
N LEU A 305 -1.95 -2.89 14.46
CA LEU A 305 -3.00 -3.76 13.93
C LEU A 305 -3.47 -4.80 14.96
N ALA A 306 -2.58 -5.28 15.83
CA ALA A 306 -2.88 -6.28 16.88
C ALA A 306 -3.74 -5.74 18.03
N LYS A 307 -3.68 -4.43 18.35
CA LYS A 307 -4.52 -3.78 19.38
C LYS A 307 -6.00 -3.87 19.01
#